data_c1da8ff6f59020bc1a78fcae18c154ec
#
_entry.id   c1da8ff6f59020bc1a78fcae18c154ec
#
_cell.length_a   1.000
_cell.length_b   1.000
_cell.length_c   1.000
_cell.angle_alpha   90.00
_cell.angle_beta   90.00
_cell.angle_gamma   90.00
#
_symmetry.space_group_name_H-M   'P 1'
#
loop_
_entity.id
_entity.type
_entity.pdbx_description
1 polymer ?
#
loop_
_entity_poly.entity_id
_entity_poly.type
_entity_poly.pdbx_seq_one_letter_code
_entity_poly.pdbx_strand_id
1 'polypeptide(L)' 'MRVKCRQVNKDIGPSETLIEIETIRGRPEEVIVHNSSLSDDLVEVYRIAQDERSVLVELPRESVSGNWRIWIPQQAVVAG' A
#
# COMPACT_ATOMS: atom_id res chain seq x y z
N MET A 1 10.11 -0.72 3.91
CA MET A 1 9.58 -1.91 3.22
C MET A 1 8.75 -1.47 2.03
N ARG A 2 8.90 -2.13 0.91
CA ARG A 2 8.11 -1.84 -0.29
C ARG A 2 7.16 -2.97 -0.57
N VAL A 3 5.94 -2.63 -0.99
CA VAL A 3 4.93 -3.63 -1.32
C VAL A 3 4.33 -3.30 -2.69
N LYS A 4 3.81 -4.32 -3.34
CA LYS A 4 3.19 -4.17 -4.65
C LYS A 4 1.89 -3.39 -4.51
N CYS A 5 1.68 -2.49 -5.46
CA CYS A 5 0.44 -1.73 -5.56
C CYS A 5 0.08 -1.55 -7.04
N ARG A 6 -1.12 -1.08 -7.29
CA ARG A 6 -1.57 -0.74 -8.63
C ARG A 6 -1.93 0.74 -8.65
N GLN A 7 -1.39 1.47 -9.63
CA GLN A 7 -1.74 2.86 -9.82
C GLN A 7 -3.10 2.94 -10.52
N VAL A 8 -4.08 3.50 -9.84
CA VAL A 8 -5.44 3.59 -10.34
C VAL A 8 -5.67 4.90 -11.08
N ASN A 9 -5.21 5.99 -10.50
CA ASN A 9 -5.40 7.32 -11.08
C ASN A 9 -4.19 8.19 -10.73
N LYS A 10 -3.37 8.45 -11.74
CA LYS A 10 -2.21 9.33 -11.59
C LYS A 10 -2.68 10.78 -11.63
N ASP A 11 -1.93 11.64 -10.92
CA ASP A 11 -2.13 13.09 -10.99
C ASP A 11 -3.53 13.51 -10.57
N ILE A 12 -4.08 12.87 -9.53
CA ILE A 12 -5.34 13.30 -8.95
C ILE A 12 -5.20 14.63 -8.21
N GLY A 13 -3.98 15.02 -7.93
CA GLY A 13 -3.59 16.30 -7.36
C GLY A 13 -2.14 16.55 -7.65
N PRO A 14 -1.58 17.69 -7.27
CA PRO A 14 -0.16 17.94 -7.49
C PRO A 14 0.65 16.91 -6.71
N SER A 15 1.42 16.12 -7.39
CA SER A 15 2.33 15.12 -6.80
C SER A 15 1.63 13.99 -6.07
N GLU A 16 0.37 13.68 -6.39
CA GLU A 16 -0.37 12.61 -5.72
C GLU A 16 -0.96 11.61 -6.70
N THR A 17 -1.04 10.37 -6.28
CA THR A 17 -1.57 9.26 -7.08
C THR A 17 -2.47 8.40 -6.19
N LEU A 18 -3.62 8.01 -6.74
CA LEU A 18 -4.49 7.01 -6.10
C LEU A 18 -3.99 5.63 -6.45
N ILE A 19 -3.71 4.82 -5.44
CA ILE A 19 -3.24 3.45 -5.62
C ILE A 19 -4.18 2.47 -4.93
N GLU A 20 -4.10 1.21 -5.34
CA GLU A 20 -4.73 0.09 -4.66
C GLU A 20 -3.68 -0.87 -4.16
N ILE A 21 -3.86 -1.35 -2.93
CA ILE A 21 -3.01 -2.37 -2.32
C ILE A 21 -3.89 -3.57 -2.01
N GLU A 22 -3.47 -4.75 -2.48
CA GLU A 22 -4.22 -5.98 -2.22
C GLU A 22 -4.15 -6.34 -0.73
N THR A 23 -5.29 -6.70 -0.15
CA THR A 23 -5.36 -7.15 1.24
C THR A 23 -5.66 -8.63 1.31
N ILE A 24 -5.46 -9.23 2.49
CA ILE A 24 -5.75 -10.65 2.70
C ILE A 24 -7.25 -10.95 2.61
N ARG A 25 -8.09 -9.93 2.66
CA ARG A 25 -9.55 -10.11 2.59
C ARG A 25 -10.07 -10.17 1.16
N GLY A 26 -9.19 -10.04 0.18
CA GLY A 26 -9.57 -10.06 -1.23
C GLY A 26 -10.12 -8.75 -1.76
N ARG A 27 -10.24 -7.73 -0.93
CA ARG A 27 -10.63 -6.39 -1.36
C ARG A 27 -9.40 -5.49 -1.32
N PRO A 28 -9.13 -4.76 -2.41
CA PRO A 28 -8.01 -3.82 -2.40
C PRO A 28 -8.35 -2.63 -1.50
N GLU A 29 -7.33 -2.10 -0.87
CA GLU A 29 -7.44 -0.87 -0.10
C GLU A 29 -6.94 0.27 -0.96
N GLU A 30 -7.73 1.35 -1.06
CA GLU A 30 -7.35 2.51 -1.85
C GLU A 30 -6.70 3.56 -0.97
N VAL A 31 -5.59 4.10 -1.45
CA VAL A 31 -4.81 5.10 -0.71
C VAL A 31 -4.35 6.17 -1.68
N ILE A 32 -4.48 7.43 -1.29
CA ILE A 32 -3.88 8.54 -2.03
C ILE A 32 -2.51 8.79 -1.43
N VAL A 33 -1.46 8.59 -2.22
CA VAL A 33 -0.09 8.74 -1.73
C VAL A 33 0.65 9.81 -2.51
N HIS A 34 1.66 10.39 -1.86
CA HIS A 34 2.57 11.29 -2.53
C HIS A 34 3.43 10.49 -3.49
N ASN A 35 3.73 11.05 -4.67
CA ASN A 35 4.52 10.34 -5.69
C ASN A 35 5.91 9.94 -5.19
N SER A 36 6.45 10.66 -4.20
CA SER A 36 7.73 10.30 -3.61
C SER A 36 7.71 8.97 -2.85
N SER A 37 6.52 8.49 -2.48
CA SER A 37 6.36 7.18 -1.84
C SER A 37 6.24 6.03 -2.83
N LEU A 38 6.18 6.35 -4.13
CA LEU A 38 6.01 5.37 -5.19
C LEU A 38 7.29 5.15 -5.95
N SER A 39 7.50 3.92 -6.39
CA SER A 39 8.55 3.55 -7.32
C SER A 39 7.91 2.53 -8.28
N ASP A 40 7.44 3.00 -9.43
CA ASP A 40 6.66 2.21 -10.38
C ASP A 40 5.40 1.65 -9.72
N ASP A 41 5.30 0.34 -9.59
CA ASP A 41 4.15 -0.33 -8.96
C ASP A 41 4.46 -0.76 -7.52
N LEU A 42 5.38 -0.06 -6.85
CA LEU A 42 5.75 -0.32 -5.47
C LEU A 42 5.49 0.93 -4.62
N VAL A 43 5.00 0.71 -3.40
CA VAL A 43 4.78 1.79 -2.45
C VAL A 43 5.51 1.49 -1.15
N GLU A 44 6.05 2.54 -0.53
CA GLU A 44 6.74 2.43 0.75
C GLU A 44 5.75 2.36 1.89
N VAL A 45 5.90 1.35 2.74
CA VAL A 45 5.06 1.17 3.94
C VAL A 45 5.95 0.72 5.10
N TYR A 46 5.40 0.66 6.31
CA TYR A 46 6.13 0.22 7.50
C TYR A 46 5.58 -1.09 8.01
N ARG A 47 6.46 -2.05 8.30
CA ARG A 47 6.06 -3.32 8.90
C ARG A 47 5.75 -3.10 10.36
N ILE A 48 4.57 -3.55 10.79
CA ILE A 48 4.14 -3.49 12.18
C ILE A 48 4.18 -4.87 12.82
N ALA A 49 3.69 -5.89 12.10
CA ALA A 49 3.62 -7.25 12.61
C ALA A 49 3.62 -8.22 11.43
N GLN A 50 3.76 -9.50 11.73
CA GLN A 50 3.83 -10.51 10.70
C GLN A 50 3.35 -11.84 11.27
N ASP A 51 2.62 -12.61 10.47
CA ASP A 51 2.33 -14.00 10.76
C ASP A 51 2.83 -14.86 9.60
N GLU A 52 2.40 -16.14 9.54
CA GLU A 52 2.94 -17.08 8.56
C GLU A 52 2.66 -16.68 7.10
N ARG A 53 1.55 -16.01 6.84
CA ARG A 53 1.10 -15.72 5.47
C ARG A 53 0.87 -14.25 5.20
N SER A 54 0.86 -13.44 6.23
CA SER A 54 0.44 -12.05 6.13
C SER A 54 1.39 -11.13 6.85
N VAL A 55 1.36 -9.88 6.44
CA VAL A 55 2.13 -8.82 7.08
C VAL A 55 1.17 -7.68 7.40
N LEU A 56 1.20 -7.19 8.63
CA LEU A 56 0.49 -5.98 8.99
C LEU A 56 1.40 -4.81 8.69
N VAL A 57 0.94 -3.91 7.84
CA VAL A 57 1.72 -2.73 7.45
C VAL A 57 0.99 -1.46 7.82
N GLU A 58 1.78 -0.43 8.13
CA GLU A 58 1.25 0.91 8.32
C GLU A 58 1.44 1.69 7.02
N LEU A 59 0.37 2.30 6.57
CA LEU A 59 0.34 3.06 5.33
C LEU A 59 0.97 4.43 5.54
N PRO A 60 1.51 5.06 4.49
CA PRO A 60 2.05 6.42 4.60
C PRO A 60 0.98 7.45 4.86
N ARG A 61 -0.27 7.10 4.62
CA ARG A 61 -1.42 7.97 4.82
C ARG A 61 -2.64 7.11 5.10
N GLU A 62 -3.64 7.66 5.79
CA GLU A 62 -4.92 6.99 6.00
C GLU A 62 -5.55 6.64 4.66
N SER A 63 -6.07 5.42 4.52
CA SER A 63 -6.71 4.98 3.30
C SER A 63 -8.05 5.67 3.09
N VAL A 64 -8.61 5.52 1.90
CA VAL A 64 -9.92 6.08 1.56
C VAL A 64 -11.00 5.57 2.51
N SER A 65 -10.89 4.32 2.96
CA SER A 65 -11.85 3.73 3.90
C SER A 65 -11.54 4.02 5.37
N GLY A 66 -10.48 4.78 5.65
CA GLY A 66 -10.18 5.21 7.01
C GLY A 66 -9.23 4.31 7.77
N ASN A 67 -8.45 3.50 7.09
CA ASN A 67 -7.50 2.58 7.73
C ASN A 67 -6.07 3.11 7.62
N TRP A 68 -5.34 3.06 8.74
CA TRP A 68 -3.90 3.35 8.77
C TRP A 68 -3.07 2.09 8.63
N ARG A 69 -3.62 0.93 9.04
CA ARG A 69 -2.92 -0.35 9.04
C ARG A 69 -3.78 -1.39 8.35
N ILE A 70 -3.15 -2.20 7.51
CA ILE A 70 -3.84 -3.25 6.78
C ILE A 70 -2.99 -4.52 6.77
N TRP A 71 -3.68 -5.66 6.73
CA TRP A 71 -3.02 -6.95 6.56
C TRP A 71 -2.94 -7.27 5.07
N ILE A 72 -1.73 -7.53 4.60
CA ILE A 72 -1.47 -7.86 3.20
C ILE A 72 -0.84 -9.25 3.10
N PRO A 73 -0.97 -9.91 1.93
CA PRO A 73 -0.30 -11.20 1.75
C PRO A 73 1.22 -11.00 1.67
N GLN A 74 1.97 -11.96 2.19
CA GLN A 74 3.43 -11.88 2.19
C GLN A 74 4.02 -11.75 0.79
N GLN A 75 3.39 -12.40 -0.21
CA GLN A 75 3.90 -12.32 -1.57
C GLN A 75 3.78 -10.92 -2.18
N ALA A 76 3.05 -10.01 -1.55
CA ALA A 76 3.01 -8.62 -1.98
C ALA A 76 4.24 -7.82 -1.52
N VAL A 77 4.98 -8.35 -0.55
CA VAL A 77 6.19 -7.70 -0.06
C VAL A 77 7.34 -7.95 -1.03
N VAL A 78 8.05 -6.91 -1.37
CA VAL A 78 9.19 -6.99 -2.29
C VAL A 78 10.47 -6.90 -1.48
N ALA A 79 11.33 -7.90 -1.63
CA ALA A 79 12.62 -7.94 -0.98
C ALA A 79 13.56 -6.90 -1.61
N GLY A 80 14.31 -6.21 -0.78
CA GLY A 80 15.28 -5.24 -1.30
C GLY A 80 15.46 -4.03 -0.46
#